data_22e3b99f4ec22b8b1e8102fb6a12c80e
#
_entry.id   22e3b99f4ec22b8b1e8102fb6a12c80e
#
_cell.length_a   1.000
_cell.length_b   1.000
_cell.length_c   1.000
_cell.angle_alpha   90.00
_cell.angle_beta   90.00
_cell.angle_gamma   90.00
#
_symmetry.space_group_name_H-M   'P 1'
#
loop_
_entity.id
_entity.type
_entity.pdbx_description
1 polymer ?
#
loop_
_entity_poly.entity_id
_entity_poly.type
_entity_poly.pdbx_seq_one_letter_code
_entity_poly.pdbx_strand_id
1 'polypeptide(L)'
;MSTLILETQINAPAEICFDLMRDIRIHTETTAQTNEKAVAGVTDGMIGLGQTVTFEGTHFGMRQRLTVKVVEFERPRLFVDEMIDGRFKAFRHVHEFSERDGGNSDARHANLGIAVRHFWQDR
;
A
#
# COMPACT_ATOMS: atom_id res chain seq x y z
N MET A 1 11.87 -3.04 16.31
CA MET A 1 10.97 -2.87 15.15
C MET A 1 10.72 -1.39 14.93
N SER A 2 10.93 -0.93 13.74
CA SER A 2 10.67 0.46 13.38
C SER A 2 9.25 0.60 12.85
N THR A 3 8.62 1.73 13.15
CA THR A 3 7.25 2.01 12.73
C THR A 3 7.21 3.41 12.12
N LEU A 4 6.60 3.52 10.94
CA LEU A 4 6.31 4.80 10.30
C LEU A 4 4.82 4.85 10.01
N ILE A 5 4.17 5.94 10.43
CA ILE A 5 2.76 6.16 10.17
C ILE A 5 2.63 7.39 9.28
N LEU A 6 2.00 7.21 8.12
CA LEU A 6 1.69 8.29 7.19
C LEU A 6 0.18 8.44 7.12
N GLU A 7 -0.31 9.65 7.34
CA GLU A 7 -1.73 9.95 7.26
C GLU A 7 -1.97 11.00 6.18
N THR A 8 -3.00 10.77 5.37
CA THR A 8 -3.40 11.67 4.31
C THR A 8 -4.92 11.81 4.30
N GLN A 9 -5.40 13.02 4.08
CA GLN A 9 -6.83 13.26 3.87
C GLN A 9 -7.10 13.45 2.38
N ILE A 10 -8.07 12.70 1.86
CA ILE A 10 -8.45 12.77 0.46
C ILE A 10 -9.95 12.95 0.37
N ASN A 11 -10.35 13.91 -0.46
CA ASN A 11 -11.76 14.19 -0.72
C ASN A 11 -12.24 13.33 -1.90
N ALA A 12 -12.47 12.05 -1.62
CA ALA A 12 -12.93 11.08 -2.62
C ALA A 12 -13.63 9.90 -1.92
N PRO A 13 -14.47 9.14 -2.64
CA PRO A 13 -15.10 7.94 -2.08
C PRO A 13 -14.06 6.91 -1.64
N ALA A 14 -14.35 6.23 -0.53
CA ALA A 14 -13.44 5.23 0.06
C ALA A 14 -13.10 4.11 -0.92
N GLU A 15 -14.07 3.64 -1.68
CA GLU A 15 -13.88 2.55 -2.66
C GLU A 15 -12.88 2.91 -3.73
N ILE A 16 -12.90 4.16 -4.21
CA ILE A 16 -11.98 4.65 -5.24
C ILE A 16 -10.57 4.72 -4.66
N CYS A 17 -10.42 5.30 -3.47
CA CYS A 17 -9.11 5.42 -2.83
C CYS A 17 -8.52 4.05 -2.50
N PHE A 18 -9.33 3.14 -1.99
CA PHE A 18 -8.92 1.78 -1.69
C PHE A 18 -8.39 1.07 -2.94
N ASP A 19 -9.14 1.14 -4.04
CA ASP A 19 -8.76 0.47 -5.27
C ASP A 19 -7.53 1.10 -5.92
N LEU A 20 -7.33 2.42 -5.82
CA LEU A 20 -6.13 3.08 -6.29
C LEU A 20 -4.89 2.65 -5.49
N MET A 21 -5.03 2.50 -4.18
CA MET A 21 -3.91 2.10 -3.32
C MET A 21 -3.48 0.65 -3.53
N ARG A 22 -4.37 -0.22 -4.00
CA ARG A 22 -4.04 -1.62 -4.31
C ARG A 22 -3.75 -1.86 -5.79
N ASP A 23 -3.76 -0.82 -6.60
CA ASP A 23 -3.44 -0.92 -8.02
C ASP A 23 -1.92 -0.92 -8.20
N ILE A 24 -1.40 -2.04 -8.70
CA ILE A 24 0.05 -2.24 -8.85
C ILE A 24 0.65 -1.27 -9.86
N ARG A 25 -0.06 -0.98 -10.94
CA ARG A 25 0.39 -0.03 -11.95
C ARG A 25 0.54 1.38 -11.37
N ILE A 26 -0.47 1.83 -10.60
CA ILE A 26 -0.42 3.14 -9.92
C ILE A 26 0.75 3.18 -8.93
N HIS A 27 0.97 2.11 -8.18
CA HIS A 27 2.09 2.02 -7.24
C HIS A 27 3.42 2.22 -7.96
N THR A 28 3.66 1.51 -9.06
CA THR A 28 4.93 1.61 -9.79
C THR A 28 5.11 2.96 -10.48
N GLU A 29 4.04 3.59 -10.93
CA GLU A 29 4.09 4.92 -11.51
C GLU A 29 4.42 5.99 -10.47
N THR A 30 4.00 5.82 -9.22
CA THR A 30 4.24 6.79 -8.14
C THR A 30 5.57 6.58 -7.43
N THR A 31 6.29 5.51 -7.69
CA THR A 31 7.59 5.20 -7.09
C THR A 31 8.75 5.40 -8.08
N ALA A 32 8.65 6.38 -8.97
CA ALA A 32 9.63 6.63 -10.01
C ALA A 32 11.03 6.94 -9.47
N GLN A 33 11.15 7.48 -8.26
CA GLN A 33 12.43 7.83 -7.65
C GLN A 33 13.31 6.61 -7.37
N THR A 34 12.70 5.49 -7.02
CA THR A 34 13.42 4.24 -6.78
C THR A 34 13.38 3.31 -7.99
N ASN A 35 12.74 3.76 -9.08
CA ASN A 35 12.59 3.00 -10.31
C ASN A 35 12.03 1.59 -10.04
N GLU A 36 11.00 1.52 -9.21
CA GLU A 36 10.37 0.25 -8.86
C GLU A 36 9.58 -0.31 -10.02
N LYS A 37 9.67 -1.62 -10.18
CA LYS A 37 8.92 -2.40 -11.17
C LYS A 37 8.33 -3.62 -10.50
N ALA A 38 7.13 -3.99 -10.91
CA ALA A 38 6.55 -5.26 -10.52
C ALA A 38 7.04 -6.33 -11.51
N VAL A 39 7.79 -7.31 -11.02
CA VAL A 39 8.47 -8.29 -11.86
C VAL A 39 7.93 -9.71 -11.75
N ALA A 40 7.10 -9.98 -10.74
CA ALA A 40 6.48 -11.29 -10.54
C ALA A 40 5.18 -11.15 -9.74
N GLY A 41 4.34 -12.18 -9.79
CA GLY A 41 3.03 -12.17 -9.15
C GLY A 41 2.05 -11.28 -9.93
N VAL A 42 1.25 -10.48 -9.22
CA VAL A 42 0.36 -9.50 -9.84
C VAL A 42 1.19 -8.30 -10.28
N THR A 43 1.48 -8.18 -11.56
CA THR A 43 2.33 -7.14 -12.12
C THR A 43 1.56 -5.95 -12.69
N ASP A 44 0.25 -6.09 -12.85
CA ASP A 44 -0.63 -5.05 -13.37
C ASP A 44 -2.02 -5.24 -12.76
N GLY A 45 -2.75 -4.14 -12.62
CA GLY A 45 -4.10 -4.17 -12.06
C GLY A 45 -4.15 -4.26 -10.54
N MET A 46 -5.32 -4.59 -10.03
CA MET A 46 -5.60 -4.58 -8.59
C MET A 46 -5.25 -5.90 -7.94
N ILE A 47 -4.42 -5.83 -6.88
CA ILE A 47 -4.09 -7.00 -6.08
C ILE A 47 -5.17 -7.26 -5.03
N GLY A 48 -5.44 -8.52 -4.75
CA GLY A 48 -6.44 -8.95 -3.77
C GLY A 48 -5.90 -9.93 -2.74
N LEU A 49 -6.78 -10.40 -1.87
CA LEU A 49 -6.44 -11.30 -0.78
C LEU A 49 -5.73 -12.57 -1.26
N GLY A 50 -4.62 -12.89 -0.62
CA GLY A 50 -3.83 -14.07 -0.92
C GLY A 50 -2.90 -13.94 -2.12
N GLN A 51 -3.00 -12.86 -2.86
CA GLN A 51 -2.13 -12.62 -4.02
C GLN A 51 -0.81 -12.00 -3.59
N THR A 52 0.21 -12.22 -4.41
CA THR A 52 1.56 -11.72 -4.18
C THR A 52 2.00 -10.80 -5.30
N VAL A 53 2.96 -9.94 -4.98
CA VAL A 53 3.69 -9.13 -5.96
C VAL A 53 5.14 -9.02 -5.53
N THR A 54 6.04 -9.13 -6.50
CA THR A 54 7.46 -8.88 -6.30
C THR A 54 7.83 -7.57 -6.95
N PHE A 55 8.29 -6.64 -6.14
CA PHE A 55 8.84 -5.37 -6.60
C PHE A 55 10.35 -5.45 -6.68
N GLU A 56 10.92 -4.84 -7.71
CA GLU A 56 12.34 -4.63 -7.85
C GLU A 56 12.60 -3.14 -7.93
N GLY A 57 13.45 -2.64 -7.05
CA GLY A 57 13.78 -1.21 -6.99
C GLY A 57 15.23 -0.99 -6.62
N THR A 58 15.69 0.24 -6.80
CA THR A 58 17.05 0.63 -6.45
C THR A 58 17.04 1.33 -5.09
N HIS A 59 17.75 0.73 -4.12
CA HIS A 59 17.91 1.29 -2.79
C HIS A 59 19.40 1.26 -2.43
N PHE A 60 19.91 2.40 -1.97
CA PHE A 60 21.33 2.54 -1.62
C PHE A 60 22.29 2.13 -2.74
N GLY A 61 21.93 2.47 -4.00
CA GLY A 61 22.72 2.14 -5.18
C GLY A 61 22.66 0.69 -5.64
N MET A 62 21.82 -0.15 -5.00
CA MET A 62 21.69 -1.57 -5.32
C MET A 62 20.26 -1.92 -5.75
N ARG A 63 20.14 -2.78 -6.76
CA ARG A 63 18.84 -3.35 -7.13
C ARG A 63 18.45 -4.40 -6.11
N GLN A 64 17.26 -4.28 -5.57
CA GLN A 64 16.75 -5.18 -4.53
C GLN A 64 15.33 -5.61 -4.88
N ARG A 65 14.97 -6.79 -4.42
CA ARG A 65 13.62 -7.36 -4.61
C ARG A 65 12.91 -7.50 -3.28
N LEU A 66 11.62 -7.24 -3.32
CA LEU A 66 10.72 -7.42 -2.18
C LEU A 66 9.45 -8.10 -2.67
N THR A 67 9.14 -9.26 -2.10
CA THR A 67 7.89 -9.95 -2.38
C THR A 67 6.96 -9.80 -1.18
N VAL A 68 5.77 -9.31 -1.44
CA VAL A 68 4.73 -9.14 -0.43
C VAL A 68 3.49 -9.93 -0.81
N LYS A 69 2.72 -10.30 0.20
CA LYS A 69 1.44 -11.00 0.07
C LYS A 69 0.37 -10.22 0.81
N VAL A 70 -0.78 -10.07 0.18
CA VAL A 70 -1.95 -9.48 0.85
C VAL A 70 -2.55 -10.51 1.78
N VAL A 71 -2.45 -10.26 3.08
CA VAL A 71 -2.84 -11.20 4.15
C VAL A 71 -4.15 -10.83 4.83
N GLU A 72 -4.57 -9.56 4.75
CA GLU A 72 -5.87 -9.10 5.22
C GLU A 72 -6.48 -8.18 4.18
N PHE A 73 -7.78 -8.31 3.98
CA PHE A 73 -8.49 -7.57 2.94
C PHE A 73 -9.94 -7.37 3.35
N GLU A 74 -10.31 -6.14 3.59
CA GLU A 74 -11.68 -5.76 3.98
C GLU A 74 -12.03 -4.46 3.27
N ARG A 75 -12.52 -4.60 2.04
CA ARG A 75 -12.83 -3.46 1.18
C ARG A 75 -14.08 -2.73 1.68
N PRO A 76 -14.10 -1.42 1.75
CA PRO A 76 -13.06 -0.45 1.38
C PRO A 76 -12.27 0.09 2.59
N ARG A 77 -12.20 -0.64 3.68
CA ARG A 77 -11.71 -0.15 4.98
C ARG A 77 -10.25 -0.46 5.23
N LEU A 78 -9.80 -1.65 4.85
CA LEU A 78 -8.50 -2.15 5.28
C LEU A 78 -7.91 -3.13 4.27
N PHE A 79 -6.63 -3.00 3.98
CA PHE A 79 -5.85 -4.13 3.47
C PHE A 79 -4.43 -4.09 4.05
N VAL A 80 -3.88 -5.28 4.24
CA VAL A 80 -2.56 -5.48 4.84
C VAL A 80 -1.74 -6.38 3.92
N ASP A 81 -0.51 -5.96 3.64
CA ASP A 81 0.47 -6.81 2.96
C ASP A 81 1.67 -7.04 3.86
N GLU A 82 2.24 -8.23 3.76
CA GLU A 82 3.42 -8.64 4.51
C GLU A 82 4.49 -9.17 3.58
N MET A 83 5.74 -8.90 3.92
CA MET A 83 6.88 -9.46 3.22
C MET A 83 6.95 -10.96 3.43
N ILE A 84 7.07 -11.70 2.33
CA ILE A 84 7.35 -13.15 2.36
C ILE A 84 8.75 -13.46 1.86
N ASP A 85 9.39 -12.52 1.17
CA ASP A 85 10.80 -12.61 0.77
C ASP A 85 11.35 -11.20 0.56
N GLY A 86 12.56 -10.95 1.07
CA GLY A 86 13.18 -9.65 0.92
C GLY A 86 14.29 -9.41 1.93
N ARG A 87 14.81 -8.18 1.90
CA ARG A 87 15.96 -7.76 2.69
C ARG A 87 15.68 -7.67 4.19
N PHE A 88 14.46 -7.30 4.56
CA PHE A 88 14.12 -7.08 5.97
C PHE A 88 13.90 -8.40 6.69
N LYS A 89 14.04 -8.39 7.99
CA LYS A 89 13.65 -9.52 8.82
C LYS A 89 12.14 -9.64 8.90
N ALA A 90 11.48 -8.49 8.96
CA ALA A 90 10.02 -8.39 8.95
C ALA A 90 9.61 -7.09 8.28
N PHE A 91 8.47 -7.10 7.59
CA PHE A 91 7.92 -5.92 6.93
C PHE A 91 6.41 -6.12 6.81
N ARG A 92 5.66 -5.15 7.29
CA ARG A 92 4.21 -5.18 7.25
C ARG A 92 3.68 -3.79 6.92
N HIS A 93 2.81 -3.70 5.91
CA HIS A 93 2.09 -2.50 5.54
C HIS A 93 0.62 -2.64 5.88
N VAL A 94 0.12 -1.75 6.71
CA VAL A 94 -1.30 -1.67 7.05
C VAL A 94 -1.87 -0.43 6.38
N HIS A 95 -2.83 -0.61 5.47
CA HIS A 95 -3.50 0.47 4.77
C HIS A 95 -4.93 0.58 5.32
N GLU A 96 -5.20 1.65 6.07
CA GLU A 96 -6.50 1.90 6.66
C GLU A 96 -7.17 3.10 6.01
N PHE A 97 -8.45 2.97 5.73
CA PHE A 97 -9.27 4.01 5.12
C PHE A 97 -10.46 4.26 6.03
N SER A 98 -10.55 5.48 6.55
CA SER A 98 -11.65 5.85 7.43
C SER A 98 -12.32 7.11 6.92
N GLU A 99 -13.65 7.15 7.01
CA GLU A 99 -14.38 8.37 6.75
C GLU A 99 -14.19 9.32 7.93
N ARG A 100 -13.73 10.53 7.62
CA ARG A 100 -13.66 11.59 8.62
C ARG A 100 -14.81 12.54 8.39
N ASP A 101 -15.55 12.81 9.45
CA ASP A 101 -16.61 13.80 9.42
C ASP A 101 -15.97 15.19 9.34
N GLY A 102 -15.93 15.72 8.12
CA GLY A 102 -15.45 17.08 7.85
C GLY A 102 -16.49 18.17 8.15
N GLY A 103 -17.58 17.83 8.83
CA GLY A 103 -18.66 18.77 9.06
C GLY A 103 -19.53 19.04 7.84
N ASN A 104 -19.34 18.28 6.78
CA ASN A 104 -20.12 18.41 5.56
C ASN A 104 -20.95 17.14 5.35
N SER A 105 -22.26 17.29 5.39
CA SER A 105 -23.21 16.18 5.28
C SER A 105 -23.42 15.66 3.85
N ASP A 106 -22.70 16.19 2.88
CA ASP A 106 -22.79 15.74 1.50
C ASP A 106 -21.94 14.49 1.31
N ALA A 107 -22.59 13.35 1.10
CA ALA A 107 -21.93 12.06 0.89
C ALA A 107 -21.00 12.01 -0.34
N ARG A 108 -21.10 12.97 -1.25
CA ARG A 108 -20.23 13.08 -2.42
C ARG A 108 -18.85 13.65 -2.07
N HIS A 109 -18.73 14.27 -0.91
CA HIS A 109 -17.53 14.94 -0.46
C HIS A 109 -17.10 14.45 0.93
N ALA A 110 -17.26 13.15 1.17
CA ALA A 110 -16.76 12.55 2.39
C ALA A 110 -15.24 12.73 2.48
N ASN A 111 -14.78 13.37 3.56
CA ASN A 111 -13.35 13.43 3.85
C ASN A 111 -12.89 12.03 4.27
N LEU A 112 -12.02 11.45 3.47
CA LEU A 112 -11.43 10.16 3.76
C LEU A 112 -10.07 10.35 4.42
N GLY A 113 -9.89 9.75 5.56
CA GLY A 113 -8.57 9.61 6.18
C GLY A 113 -7.94 8.32 5.71
N ILE A 114 -6.73 8.42 5.17
CA ILE A 114 -5.94 7.25 4.82
C ILE A 114 -4.75 7.22 5.76
N ALA A 115 -4.62 6.12 6.51
CA ALA A 115 -3.45 5.87 7.33
C ALA A 115 -2.70 4.68 6.79
N VAL A 116 -1.43 4.88 6.46
CA VAL A 116 -0.54 3.80 6.04
C VAL A 116 0.49 3.60 7.13
N ARG A 117 0.51 2.43 7.73
CA ARG A 117 1.46 2.07 8.78
C ARG A 117 2.46 1.09 8.21
N HIS A 118 3.73 1.46 8.32
CA HIS A 118 4.84 0.65 7.87
C HIS A 118 5.55 0.10 9.10
N PHE A 119 5.58 -1.22 9.24
CA PHE A 119 6.32 -1.91 10.28
C PHE A 119 7.43 -2.71 9.61
N TRP A 120 8.68 -2.46 10.01
CA TRP A 120 9.80 -3.23 9.47
C TRP A 120 10.82 -3.49 10.55
N GLN A 121 11.59 -4.55 10.33
CA GLN A 121 12.72 -4.91 11.17
C GLN A 121 13.88 -5.29 10.26
N ASP A 122 15.00 -4.62 10.44
CA ASP A 122 16.24 -4.93 9.72
C ASP A 122 16.83 -6.25 10.20
N ARG A 123 17.49 -6.93 9.30
CA ARG A 123 18.25 -8.13 9.62
C ARG A 123 19.57 -7.80 10.30
#